data_d3faa62522c834525122667fb0eb7279
#
_entry.id   d3faa62522c834525122667fb0eb7279
#
_cell.length_a   1.000
_cell.length_b   1.000
_cell.length_c   1.000
_cell.angle_alpha   90.00
_cell.angle_beta   90.00
_cell.angle_gamma   90.00
#
_symmetry.space_group_name_H-M   'P 1'
#
loop_
_entity.id
_entity.type
_entity.pdbx_description
1 polymer ?
#
loop_
_entity_poly.entity_id
_entity_poly.type
_entity_poly.pdbx_seq_one_letter_code
_entity_poly.pdbx_strand_id
1 'polypeptide(L)'
;MSSEISDNSNLQAAGSTEPAAVACFEAAPVAGEEPETIARAVGASYRRDGQCRIIVDSCADFAPEVARALGVEIVHFPFVMEDGEHVDDLWRSMSPHEFYERMRAGEHVSTSAVTPGNYLEVFERIAKDGVPAVYLAFTRGLSSSIDAARQAADLVREAHPGYEIYVVDNLCPSAAAELLTIEAVRQVGNGLTASELVEWAEEARYYIQGYFTLDSFDALARGGRIPPAAATVGGKLDIKPELSYDLSGALTLRGVCRGRKKALRAIIADFKENYIGASGVVTHMPIGIVDTDAGKDARWLADQIRKEPGCRDIPIIHSTVSPVIGAHVGPGMVACVFWGKDRREDLSFTDRIARKVRSK
;
A
#
# COMPACT_ATOMS: atom_id res chain seq x y z
N MET A 1 68.70 20.54 34.70
CA MET A 1 68.50 19.06 34.80
C MET A 1 67.02 18.86 34.51
N SER A 2 66.64 18.70 33.27
CA SER A 2 66.21 17.49 32.60
C SER A 2 64.88 17.01 33.15
N SER A 3 63.76 17.34 32.45
CA SER A 3 62.97 16.61 31.42
C SER A 3 62.18 15.48 32.09
N GLU A 4 60.89 15.40 31.91
CA GLU A 4 60.25 14.79 30.75
C GLU A 4 58.76 15.13 30.74
N ILE A 5 58.34 15.52 29.56
CA ILE A 5 56.97 15.71 29.16
C ILE A 5 56.47 14.32 28.69
N SER A 6 55.40 13.80 29.25
CA SER A 6 54.68 12.69 28.61
C SER A 6 53.27 13.14 28.19
N ASP A 7 53.16 13.23 26.93
CA ASP A 7 51.99 13.43 26.12
C ASP A 7 51.03 12.24 26.32
N ASN A 8 49.78 12.51 26.56
CA ASN A 8 48.73 11.48 26.50
C ASN A 8 47.48 12.09 25.87
N SER A 9 47.54 12.25 24.56
CA SER A 9 46.40 12.55 23.69
C SER A 9 45.65 11.23 23.42
N ASN A 10 44.57 10.99 24.13
CA ASN A 10 43.54 10.01 23.76
C ASN A 10 42.19 10.74 23.63
N LEU A 11 42.01 11.43 22.51
CA LEU A 11 40.72 11.81 22.02
C LEU A 11 40.15 10.61 21.26
N GLN A 12 39.32 9.83 21.94
CA GLN A 12 38.46 8.87 21.28
C GLN A 12 37.46 9.63 20.41
N ALA A 13 37.55 9.40 19.11
CA ALA A 13 36.61 9.83 18.13
C ALA A 13 35.24 9.24 18.44
N ALA A 14 34.27 10.11 18.66
CA ALA A 14 32.85 9.75 18.62
C ALA A 14 32.51 9.21 17.24
N GLY A 15 32.16 7.93 17.17
CA GLY A 15 31.68 7.31 15.95
C GLY A 15 30.41 8.02 15.48
N SER A 16 30.49 8.65 14.33
CA SER A 16 29.32 9.07 13.55
C SER A 16 28.59 7.81 13.10
N THR A 17 27.46 7.50 13.72
CA THR A 17 26.51 6.55 13.15
C THR A 17 25.95 7.18 11.88
N GLU A 18 26.45 6.76 10.76
CA GLU A 18 25.80 7.02 9.46
C GLU A 18 24.37 6.47 9.54
N PRO A 19 23.34 7.23 9.08
CA PRO A 19 22.00 6.69 8.97
C PRO A 19 22.05 5.50 8.00
N ALA A 20 21.44 4.39 8.42
CA ALA A 20 21.34 3.19 7.60
C ALA A 20 20.81 3.57 6.21
N ALA A 21 21.64 3.43 5.20
CA ALA A 21 21.26 3.65 3.81
C ALA A 21 20.09 2.73 3.50
N VAL A 22 18.95 3.31 3.07
CA VAL A 22 17.82 2.56 2.53
C VAL A 22 18.32 1.86 1.28
N ALA A 23 18.70 0.59 1.43
CA ALA A 23 19.30 -0.18 0.37
C ALA A 23 18.27 -0.39 -0.73
N CYS A 24 18.51 0.20 -1.88
CA CYS A 24 17.83 -0.14 -3.13
C CYS A 24 18.27 -1.55 -3.52
N PHE A 25 17.46 -2.56 -3.20
CA PHE A 25 17.75 -3.93 -3.56
C PHE A 25 17.28 -4.22 -4.99
N GLU A 26 18.24 -4.55 -5.87
CA GLU A 26 17.93 -5.35 -7.05
C GLU A 26 17.50 -6.74 -6.59
N ALA A 27 16.27 -7.13 -6.92
CA ALA A 27 15.67 -8.36 -6.47
C ALA A 27 16.36 -9.58 -7.07
N ALA A 28 17.01 -10.39 -6.24
CA ALA A 28 17.44 -11.73 -6.62
C ALA A 28 16.23 -12.65 -6.82
N PRO A 29 16.24 -13.59 -7.79
CA PRO A 29 15.12 -14.48 -8.05
C PRO A 29 14.88 -15.43 -6.88
N VAL A 30 13.65 -15.49 -6.39
CA VAL A 30 13.18 -16.53 -5.47
C VAL A 30 12.73 -17.73 -6.31
N ALA A 31 13.23 -18.92 -6.00
CA ALA A 31 12.88 -20.13 -6.71
C ALA A 31 11.46 -20.58 -6.35
N GLY A 32 10.58 -20.80 -7.36
CA GLY A 32 9.39 -21.61 -7.15
C GLY A 32 8.12 -21.30 -7.94
N GLU A 33 7.94 -20.12 -8.52
CA GLU A 33 6.78 -19.83 -9.39
C GLU A 33 7.21 -19.14 -10.68
N GLU A 34 6.63 -19.60 -11.81
CA GLU A 34 7.02 -19.07 -13.12
C GLU A 34 6.50 -17.62 -13.28
N PRO A 35 7.38 -16.64 -13.56
CA PRO A 35 7.04 -15.24 -13.81
C PRO A 35 5.96 -15.05 -14.89
N GLU A 36 5.83 -16.00 -15.79
CA GLU A 36 4.83 -16.01 -16.86
C GLU A 36 3.38 -16.11 -16.35
N THR A 37 3.13 -16.79 -15.23
CA THR A 37 1.78 -16.95 -14.69
C THR A 37 1.27 -15.63 -14.12
N ILE A 38 2.12 -14.90 -13.41
CA ILE A 38 1.81 -13.58 -12.86
C ILE A 38 1.75 -12.55 -13.99
N ALA A 39 2.67 -12.58 -14.93
CA ALA A 39 2.67 -11.70 -16.10
C ALA A 39 1.40 -11.87 -16.96
N ARG A 40 0.88 -13.09 -17.12
CA ARG A 40 -0.41 -13.35 -17.78
C ARG A 40 -1.59 -12.85 -16.99
N ALA A 41 -1.60 -13.02 -15.67
CA ALA A 41 -2.67 -12.51 -14.80
C ALA A 41 -2.70 -10.98 -14.76
N VAL A 42 -1.54 -10.35 -14.89
CA VAL A 42 -1.36 -8.89 -14.80
C VAL A 42 -1.38 -8.20 -16.18
N GLY A 43 -1.26 -8.96 -17.29
CA GLY A 43 -1.26 -8.40 -18.66
C GLY A 43 -0.06 -7.53 -18.99
N ALA A 44 1.11 -7.81 -18.38
CA ALA A 44 2.27 -6.94 -18.42
C ALA A 44 3.02 -6.98 -19.77
N SER A 45 2.78 -5.98 -20.61
CA SER A 45 3.68 -5.55 -21.69
C SER A 45 4.52 -4.33 -21.29
N TYR A 46 4.60 -4.02 -20.00
CA TYR A 46 5.31 -2.86 -19.47
C TYR A 46 6.83 -3.00 -19.64
N ARG A 47 7.46 -1.97 -20.20
CA ARG A 47 8.91 -1.85 -20.29
C ARG A 47 9.39 -0.71 -19.40
N ARG A 48 10.42 -0.95 -18.59
CA ARG A 48 11.06 0.07 -17.73
C ARG A 48 11.62 1.26 -18.52
N ASP A 49 11.99 1.04 -19.76
CA ASP A 49 12.46 2.04 -20.73
C ASP A 49 11.32 2.68 -21.53
N GLY A 50 10.08 2.49 -21.08
CA GLY A 50 8.89 3.04 -21.70
C GLY A 50 8.68 4.53 -21.44
N GLN A 51 7.48 5.04 -21.79
CA GLN A 51 7.16 6.47 -21.73
C GLN A 51 7.04 7.03 -20.31
N CYS A 52 6.93 6.20 -19.29
CA CYS A 52 6.77 6.62 -17.91
C CYS A 52 7.24 5.53 -16.93
N ARG A 53 7.97 5.93 -15.89
CA ARG A 53 8.30 5.09 -14.74
C ARG A 53 7.21 5.20 -13.68
N ILE A 54 6.77 4.07 -13.14
CA ILE A 54 5.82 4.02 -12.04
C ILE A 54 6.59 3.75 -10.76
N ILE A 55 6.38 4.62 -9.76
CA ILE A 55 6.90 4.50 -8.41
C ILE A 55 5.72 4.24 -7.49
N VAL A 56 5.87 3.34 -6.55
CA VAL A 56 4.89 3.01 -5.51
C VAL A 56 5.60 2.91 -4.17
N ASP A 57 4.86 2.65 -3.09
CA ASP A 57 5.46 2.35 -1.79
C ASP A 57 5.10 0.95 -1.30
N SER A 58 5.81 0.49 -0.28
CA SER A 58 5.62 -0.84 0.29
C SER A 58 4.25 -1.03 0.93
N CYS A 59 3.52 0.05 1.26
CA CYS A 59 2.15 -0.01 1.78
C CYS A 59 1.10 -0.43 0.72
N ALA A 60 1.51 -0.72 -0.52
CA ALA A 60 0.65 -1.35 -1.52
C ALA A 60 0.51 -2.87 -1.30
N ASP A 61 1.26 -3.44 -0.35
CA ASP A 61 1.20 -4.85 0.08
C ASP A 61 1.44 -5.86 -1.05
N PHE A 62 2.31 -5.50 -2.00
CA PHE A 62 2.67 -6.41 -3.08
C PHE A 62 3.27 -7.72 -2.58
N ALA A 63 2.82 -8.83 -3.16
CA ALA A 63 3.67 -10.00 -3.16
C ALA A 63 4.97 -9.69 -3.95
N PRO A 64 6.16 -10.10 -3.46
CA PRO A 64 7.44 -9.77 -4.10
C PRO A 64 7.52 -10.14 -5.59
N GLU A 65 6.84 -11.22 -5.97
CA GLU A 65 6.76 -11.72 -7.35
C GLU A 65 5.98 -10.76 -8.24
N VAL A 66 4.86 -10.23 -7.73
CA VAL A 66 4.01 -9.27 -8.46
C VAL A 66 4.77 -7.97 -8.67
N ALA A 67 5.37 -7.41 -7.62
CA ALA A 67 6.17 -6.20 -7.73
C ALA A 67 7.29 -6.32 -8.76
N ARG A 68 7.99 -7.48 -8.77
CA ARG A 68 9.05 -7.79 -9.73
C ARG A 68 8.52 -7.88 -11.15
N ALA A 69 7.40 -8.59 -11.35
CA ALA A 69 6.79 -8.74 -12.67
C ALA A 69 6.31 -7.40 -13.25
N LEU A 70 5.79 -6.51 -12.40
CA LEU A 70 5.36 -5.17 -12.79
C LEU A 70 6.55 -4.25 -13.15
N GLY A 71 7.74 -4.51 -12.62
CA GLY A 71 8.91 -3.67 -12.86
C GLY A 71 8.80 -2.25 -12.28
N VAL A 72 7.94 -2.06 -11.28
CA VAL A 72 7.76 -0.77 -10.59
C VAL A 72 8.89 -0.50 -9.60
N GLU A 73 9.17 0.78 -9.34
CA GLU A 73 10.09 1.20 -8.29
C GLU A 73 9.34 1.28 -6.96
N ILE A 74 9.95 0.78 -5.86
CA ILE A 74 9.31 0.75 -4.56
C ILE A 74 10.04 1.66 -3.58
N VAL A 75 9.28 2.55 -2.92
CA VAL A 75 9.73 3.30 -1.75
C VAL A 75 9.39 2.49 -0.51
N HIS A 76 10.40 2.08 0.22
CA HIS A 76 10.25 1.27 1.42
C HIS A 76 9.96 2.13 2.64
N PHE A 77 8.88 1.82 3.36
CA PHE A 77 8.51 2.54 4.58
C PHE A 77 9.18 1.92 5.80
N PRO A 78 9.59 2.75 6.79
CA PRO A 78 10.17 2.25 8.03
C PRO A 78 9.10 1.86 9.05
N PHE A 79 9.45 0.90 9.92
CA PHE A 79 8.71 0.56 11.12
C PHE A 79 9.69 0.25 12.27
N VAL A 80 9.21 0.30 13.50
CA VAL A 80 10.02 0.11 14.70
C VAL A 80 9.41 -0.99 15.57
N MET A 81 10.24 -1.95 15.95
CA MET A 81 9.96 -3.01 16.89
C MET A 81 10.85 -2.89 18.12
N GLU A 82 10.70 -3.76 19.10
CA GLU A 82 11.51 -3.70 20.35
C GLU A 82 13.01 -3.89 20.09
N ASP A 83 13.39 -4.60 19.04
CA ASP A 83 14.78 -4.85 18.64
C ASP A 83 15.37 -3.75 17.72
N GLY A 84 14.59 -2.73 17.36
CA GLY A 84 15.07 -1.58 16.62
C GLY A 84 14.22 -1.14 15.45
N GLU A 85 14.82 -0.32 14.60
CA GLU A 85 14.21 0.16 13.35
C GLU A 85 14.41 -0.87 12.24
N HIS A 86 13.35 -1.11 11.50
CA HIS A 86 13.28 -2.00 10.36
C HIS A 86 12.73 -1.26 9.13
N VAL A 87 12.95 -1.86 7.97
CA VAL A 87 12.40 -1.39 6.70
C VAL A 87 11.44 -2.44 6.15
N ASP A 88 10.30 -2.01 5.69
CA ASP A 88 9.36 -2.87 4.99
C ASP A 88 9.92 -3.24 3.61
N ASP A 89 10.56 -4.37 3.54
CA ASP A 89 11.25 -4.90 2.36
C ASP A 89 10.43 -5.96 1.60
N LEU A 90 9.10 -5.92 1.76
CA LEU A 90 8.18 -6.91 1.21
C LEU A 90 8.45 -8.33 1.75
N TRP A 91 8.60 -8.43 3.06
CA TRP A 91 8.77 -9.69 3.81
C TRP A 91 10.06 -10.49 3.50
N ARG A 92 11.14 -9.84 3.03
CA ARG A 92 12.40 -10.52 2.72
C ARG A 92 13.24 -10.79 3.96
N SER A 93 13.29 -9.85 4.91
CA SER A 93 14.09 -9.94 6.13
C SER A 93 13.37 -10.60 7.30
N MET A 94 12.05 -10.59 7.30
CA MET A 94 11.22 -11.16 8.36
C MET A 94 9.99 -11.84 7.75
N SER A 95 9.59 -13.01 8.24
CA SER A 95 8.38 -13.66 7.75
C SER A 95 7.11 -12.98 8.31
N PRO A 96 6.01 -12.96 7.54
CA PRO A 96 4.73 -12.43 8.04
C PRO A 96 4.29 -13.10 9.35
N HIS A 97 4.41 -14.41 9.43
CA HIS A 97 4.01 -15.17 10.62
C HIS A 97 4.81 -14.74 11.85
N GLU A 98 6.12 -14.60 11.75
CA GLU A 98 6.98 -14.13 12.84
C GLU A 98 6.56 -12.75 13.32
N PHE A 99 6.36 -11.80 12.41
CA PHE A 99 5.93 -10.44 12.74
C PHE A 99 4.60 -10.43 13.50
N TYR A 100 3.58 -11.13 12.98
CA TYR A 100 2.27 -11.14 13.62
C TYR A 100 2.22 -11.96 14.91
N GLU A 101 3.06 -12.99 15.07
CA GLU A 101 3.21 -13.71 16.34
C GLU A 101 3.86 -12.83 17.41
N ARG A 102 4.87 -12.04 17.08
CA ARG A 102 5.46 -11.05 18.01
C ARG A 102 4.38 -10.06 18.47
N MET A 103 3.55 -9.56 17.55
CA MET A 103 2.41 -8.68 17.92
C MET A 103 1.38 -9.40 18.81
N ARG A 104 1.07 -10.68 18.56
CA ARG A 104 0.17 -11.49 19.43
C ARG A 104 0.77 -11.71 20.82
N ALA A 105 2.07 -11.83 20.91
CA ALA A 105 2.81 -11.91 22.18
C ALA A 105 2.81 -10.58 22.96
N GLY A 106 2.30 -9.49 22.36
CA GLY A 106 2.17 -8.18 23.01
C GLY A 106 3.27 -7.18 22.63
N GLU A 107 4.15 -7.52 21.70
CA GLU A 107 5.16 -6.58 21.23
C GLU A 107 4.53 -5.37 20.56
N HIS A 108 5.02 -4.19 20.91
CA HIS A 108 4.54 -2.93 20.36
C HIS A 108 5.29 -2.61 19.06
N VAL A 109 4.55 -2.52 17.96
CA VAL A 109 5.08 -2.05 16.69
C VAL A 109 4.57 -0.64 16.41
N SER A 110 5.46 0.25 16.01
CA SER A 110 5.15 1.62 15.59
C SER A 110 5.70 1.93 14.21
N THR A 111 5.22 3.01 13.60
CA THR A 111 5.63 3.40 12.25
C THR A 111 6.03 4.87 12.22
N SER A 112 6.94 5.23 11.35
CA SER A 112 7.30 6.60 11.06
C SER A 112 7.05 6.94 9.58
N ALA A 113 6.89 8.23 9.28
CA ALA A 113 6.79 8.69 7.90
C ALA A 113 8.15 8.59 7.21
N VAL A 114 8.15 8.30 5.91
CA VAL A 114 9.36 8.41 5.08
C VAL A 114 9.80 9.88 5.02
N THR A 115 11.09 10.13 5.21
CA THR A 115 11.63 11.49 5.23
C THR A 115 11.78 12.07 3.80
N PRO A 116 11.81 13.40 3.63
CA PRO A 116 12.11 14.01 2.33
C PRO A 116 13.46 13.55 1.76
N GLY A 117 14.46 13.30 2.61
CA GLY A 117 15.78 12.80 2.19
C GLY A 117 15.72 11.41 1.56
N ASN A 118 14.95 10.49 2.15
CA ASN A 118 14.77 9.15 1.60
C ASN A 118 14.06 9.19 0.22
N TYR A 119 13.03 10.04 0.09
CA TYR A 119 12.38 10.23 -1.21
C TYR A 119 13.31 10.85 -2.24
N LEU A 120 14.10 11.87 -1.82
CA LEU A 120 15.05 12.55 -2.69
C LEU A 120 16.08 11.57 -3.27
N GLU A 121 16.62 10.67 -2.45
CA GLU A 121 17.58 9.67 -2.91
C GLU A 121 16.99 8.78 -4.02
N VAL A 122 15.74 8.30 -3.84
CA VAL A 122 15.06 7.49 -4.84
C VAL A 122 14.77 8.29 -6.11
N PHE A 123 14.23 9.49 -5.97
CA PHE A 123 13.81 10.32 -7.11
C PHE A 123 14.99 10.84 -7.92
N GLU A 124 16.10 11.24 -7.25
CA GLU A 124 17.36 11.62 -7.92
C GLU A 124 17.96 10.46 -8.72
N ARG A 125 17.92 9.25 -8.17
CA ARG A 125 18.40 8.06 -8.89
C ARG A 125 17.60 7.82 -10.16
N ILE A 126 16.26 7.96 -10.08
CA ILE A 126 15.36 7.75 -11.21
C ILE A 126 15.50 8.87 -12.25
N ALA A 127 15.68 10.11 -11.81
CA ALA A 127 15.83 11.27 -12.69
C ALA A 127 17.05 11.18 -13.62
N LYS A 128 18.11 10.47 -13.19
CA LYS A 128 19.33 10.28 -14.01
C LYS A 128 19.06 9.57 -15.34
N ASP A 129 18.02 8.76 -15.41
CA ASP A 129 17.67 8.04 -16.64
C ASP A 129 16.87 8.91 -17.61
N GLY A 130 16.37 10.08 -17.17
CA GLY A 130 15.61 11.01 -17.99
C GLY A 130 14.20 10.53 -18.38
N VAL A 131 13.76 9.37 -17.90
CA VAL A 131 12.43 8.85 -18.16
C VAL A 131 11.43 9.51 -17.18
N PRO A 132 10.34 10.14 -17.66
CA PRO A 132 9.31 10.70 -16.78
C PRO A 132 8.81 9.72 -15.73
N ALA A 133 8.44 10.19 -14.54
CA ALA A 133 8.04 9.33 -13.43
C ALA A 133 6.73 9.78 -12.76
N VAL A 134 5.91 8.81 -12.36
CA VAL A 134 4.71 9.03 -11.56
C VAL A 134 4.78 8.18 -10.30
N TYR A 135 4.77 8.84 -9.14
CA TYR A 135 4.65 8.18 -7.85
C TYR A 135 3.17 8.10 -7.45
N LEU A 136 2.64 6.89 -7.40
CA LEU A 136 1.32 6.58 -6.86
C LEU A 136 1.44 6.41 -5.33
N ALA A 137 1.41 7.53 -4.61
CA ALA A 137 1.73 7.61 -3.20
C ALA A 137 0.63 7.01 -2.32
N PHE A 138 1.04 6.36 -1.22
CA PHE A 138 0.13 5.92 -0.16
C PHE A 138 -0.76 7.06 0.32
N THR A 139 -2.02 6.74 0.55
CA THR A 139 -3.08 7.72 0.82
C THR A 139 -2.75 8.70 1.95
N ARG A 140 -2.95 9.99 1.68
CA ARG A 140 -2.86 11.05 2.68
C ARG A 140 -3.85 10.87 3.83
N GLY A 141 -4.94 10.18 3.60
CA GLY A 141 -5.92 9.87 4.64
C GLY A 141 -5.37 9.04 5.80
N LEU A 142 -4.21 8.38 5.61
CA LEU A 142 -3.58 7.51 6.62
C LEU A 142 -2.14 7.91 6.96
N SER A 143 -1.43 8.62 6.07
CA SER A 143 -0.03 9.01 6.27
C SER A 143 0.28 10.38 5.68
N SER A 144 1.14 11.15 6.36
CA SER A 144 1.68 12.41 5.85
C SER A 144 2.90 12.24 4.94
N SER A 145 3.35 11.02 4.67
CA SER A 145 4.56 10.74 3.86
C SER A 145 4.49 11.35 2.46
N ILE A 146 3.30 11.48 1.89
CA ILE A 146 3.11 12.12 0.58
C ILE A 146 3.58 13.59 0.55
N ASP A 147 3.49 14.32 1.68
CA ASP A 147 3.96 15.71 1.74
C ASP A 147 5.48 15.77 1.65
N ALA A 148 6.19 14.82 2.26
CA ALA A 148 7.63 14.65 2.12
C ALA A 148 8.04 14.28 0.68
N ALA A 149 7.26 13.40 0.04
CA ALA A 149 7.48 13.03 -1.36
C ALA A 149 7.31 14.23 -2.31
N ARG A 150 6.31 15.08 -2.07
CA ARG A 150 6.11 16.31 -2.85
C ARG A 150 7.29 17.27 -2.71
N GLN A 151 7.80 17.47 -1.49
CA GLN A 151 9.00 18.28 -1.25
C GLN A 151 10.22 17.72 -2.01
N ALA A 152 10.44 16.42 -1.96
CA ALA A 152 11.51 15.78 -2.70
C ALA A 152 11.35 15.94 -4.22
N ALA A 153 10.13 15.78 -4.74
CA ALA A 153 9.85 15.98 -6.17
C ALA A 153 10.10 17.43 -6.62
N ASP A 154 9.80 18.42 -5.78
CA ASP A 154 10.11 19.82 -6.07
C ASP A 154 11.62 20.06 -6.15
N LEU A 155 12.40 19.51 -5.20
CA LEU A 155 13.86 19.60 -5.22
C LEU A 155 14.47 18.93 -6.47
N VAL A 156 13.93 17.78 -6.89
CA VAL A 156 14.38 17.10 -8.12
C VAL A 156 14.09 17.95 -9.36
N ARG A 157 12.91 18.59 -9.44
CA ARG A 157 12.58 19.48 -10.56
C ARG A 157 13.50 20.71 -10.62
N GLU A 158 13.90 21.23 -9.45
CA GLU A 158 14.88 22.34 -9.37
C GLU A 158 16.28 21.89 -9.83
N ALA A 159 16.72 20.69 -9.43
CA ALA A 159 18.02 20.14 -9.80
C ALA A 159 18.10 19.67 -11.26
N HIS A 160 16.98 19.22 -11.83
CA HIS A 160 16.87 18.69 -13.20
C HIS A 160 15.79 19.46 -14.00
N PRO A 161 16.08 20.68 -14.48
CA PRO A 161 15.10 21.49 -15.21
C PRO A 161 14.53 20.75 -16.44
N GLY A 162 13.21 20.65 -16.50
CA GLY A 162 12.49 19.94 -17.55
C GLY A 162 12.25 18.45 -17.29
N TYR A 163 12.74 17.90 -16.17
CA TYR A 163 12.39 16.54 -15.78
C TYR A 163 10.96 16.47 -15.23
N GLU A 164 10.19 15.50 -15.75
CA GLU A 164 8.81 15.29 -15.34
C GLU A 164 8.72 14.23 -14.24
N ILE A 165 8.38 14.66 -13.02
CA ILE A 165 8.07 13.79 -11.88
C ILE A 165 6.78 14.26 -11.21
N TYR A 166 5.85 13.36 -11.02
CA TYR A 166 4.53 13.63 -10.47
C TYR A 166 4.30 12.79 -9.21
N VAL A 167 3.58 13.37 -8.23
CA VAL A 167 3.18 12.69 -6.98
C VAL A 167 1.67 12.72 -6.88
N VAL A 168 1.05 11.56 -7.03
CA VAL A 168 -0.40 11.37 -7.01
C VAL A 168 -0.81 10.71 -5.69
N ASP A 169 -1.75 11.31 -4.97
CA ASP A 169 -2.41 10.65 -3.84
C ASP A 169 -3.34 9.56 -4.38
N ASN A 170 -3.01 8.31 -4.17
CA ASN A 170 -3.76 7.20 -4.72
C ASN A 170 -5.11 6.94 -4.01
N LEU A 171 -5.36 7.53 -2.83
CA LEU A 171 -6.55 7.35 -1.99
C LEU A 171 -6.91 5.87 -1.71
N CYS A 172 -5.98 4.97 -1.94
CA CYS A 172 -6.15 3.53 -1.90
C CYS A 172 -5.14 2.93 -0.93
N PRO A 173 -5.53 2.34 0.21
CA PRO A 173 -4.61 1.62 1.10
C PRO A 173 -4.43 0.16 0.66
N SER A 174 -3.27 -0.43 1.00
CA SER A 174 -3.02 -1.87 0.88
C SER A 174 -3.22 -2.39 -0.56
N ALA A 175 -3.78 -3.56 -0.75
CA ALA A 175 -4.06 -4.14 -2.06
C ALA A 175 -4.91 -3.25 -2.99
N ALA A 176 -5.58 -2.21 -2.48
CA ALA A 176 -6.24 -1.24 -3.36
C ALA A 176 -5.22 -0.44 -4.18
N ALA A 177 -4.07 -0.09 -3.57
CA ALA A 177 -2.96 0.52 -4.28
C ALA A 177 -2.28 -0.49 -5.22
N GLU A 178 -2.18 -1.77 -4.83
CA GLU A 178 -1.70 -2.84 -5.72
C GLU A 178 -2.55 -2.93 -6.99
N LEU A 179 -3.88 -3.02 -6.87
CA LEU A 179 -4.77 -3.11 -8.03
C LEU A 179 -4.72 -1.86 -8.92
N LEU A 180 -4.62 -0.67 -8.32
CA LEU A 180 -4.44 0.58 -9.08
C LEU A 180 -3.14 0.55 -9.86
N THR A 181 -2.06 0.11 -9.23
CA THR A 181 -0.74 0.05 -9.85
C THR A 181 -0.67 -0.96 -10.98
N ILE A 182 -1.26 -2.15 -10.81
CA ILE A 182 -1.34 -3.17 -11.86
C ILE A 182 -1.98 -2.58 -13.12
N GLU A 183 -3.09 -1.90 -12.96
CA GLU A 183 -3.79 -1.30 -14.09
C GLU A 183 -3.05 -0.08 -14.65
N ALA A 184 -2.40 0.74 -13.80
CA ALA A 184 -1.53 1.83 -14.24
C ALA A 184 -0.38 1.33 -15.14
N VAL A 185 0.28 0.24 -14.76
CA VAL A 185 1.32 -0.42 -15.56
C VAL A 185 0.76 -0.84 -16.93
N ARG A 186 -0.43 -1.44 -16.95
CA ARG A 186 -1.10 -1.82 -18.21
C ARG A 186 -1.42 -0.60 -19.09
N GLN A 187 -1.87 0.50 -18.49
CA GLN A 187 -2.21 1.73 -19.21
C GLN A 187 -0.96 2.41 -19.82
N VAL A 188 0.15 2.44 -19.08
CA VAL A 188 1.44 2.89 -19.64
C VAL A 188 1.90 1.97 -20.76
N GLY A 189 1.75 0.65 -20.61
CA GLY A 189 2.00 -0.33 -21.66
C GLY A 189 1.14 -0.13 -22.92
N ASN A 190 -0.06 0.45 -22.76
CA ASN A 190 -0.96 0.85 -23.86
C ASN A 190 -0.64 2.23 -24.43
N GLY A 191 0.35 2.95 -23.89
CA GLY A 191 0.87 4.19 -24.46
C GLY A 191 0.55 5.48 -23.70
N LEU A 192 -0.03 5.41 -22.48
CA LEU A 192 -0.22 6.64 -21.69
C LEU A 192 1.13 7.28 -21.35
N THR A 193 1.22 8.58 -21.55
CA THR A 193 2.31 9.43 -21.06
C THR A 193 2.22 9.60 -19.53
N ALA A 194 3.25 10.17 -18.91
CA ALA A 194 3.24 10.44 -17.48
C ALA A 194 2.10 11.37 -17.05
N SER A 195 1.85 12.45 -17.79
CA SER A 195 0.75 13.38 -17.50
C SER A 195 -0.63 12.75 -17.67
N GLU A 196 -0.83 11.96 -18.73
CA GLU A 196 -2.09 11.21 -18.94
C GLU A 196 -2.29 10.14 -17.86
N LEU A 197 -1.22 9.50 -17.38
CA LEU A 197 -1.29 8.56 -16.27
C LEU A 197 -1.74 9.25 -14.97
N VAL A 198 -1.28 10.49 -14.71
CA VAL A 198 -1.74 11.27 -13.55
C VAL A 198 -3.25 11.47 -13.61
N GLU A 199 -3.77 11.98 -14.74
CA GLU A 199 -5.21 12.21 -14.93
C GLU A 199 -6.00 10.91 -14.80
N TRP A 200 -5.49 9.84 -15.40
CA TRP A 200 -6.12 8.52 -15.30
C TRP A 200 -6.15 8.02 -13.85
N ALA A 201 -5.04 8.08 -13.12
CA ALA A 201 -4.96 7.59 -11.75
C ALA A 201 -5.86 8.40 -10.79
N GLU A 202 -5.94 9.72 -11.01
CA GLU A 202 -6.82 10.62 -10.25
C GLU A 202 -8.30 10.31 -10.43
N GLU A 203 -8.69 9.78 -11.55
CA GLU A 203 -10.06 9.29 -11.80
C GLU A 203 -10.22 7.84 -11.34
N ALA A 204 -9.31 6.94 -11.73
CA ALA A 204 -9.39 5.51 -11.51
C ALA A 204 -9.46 5.10 -10.03
N ARG A 205 -8.78 5.84 -9.14
CA ARG A 205 -8.77 5.60 -7.68
C ARG A 205 -10.15 5.59 -7.03
N TYR A 206 -11.17 6.14 -7.68
CA TYR A 206 -12.54 6.13 -7.16
C TYR A 206 -13.33 4.87 -7.53
N TYR A 207 -12.82 4.04 -8.42
CA TYR A 207 -13.45 2.80 -8.87
C TYR A 207 -12.90 1.56 -8.15
N ILE A 208 -11.93 1.73 -7.23
CA ILE A 208 -11.43 0.61 -6.44
C ILE A 208 -12.18 0.58 -5.12
N GLN A 209 -12.78 -0.57 -4.84
CA GLN A 209 -13.53 -0.87 -3.63
C GLN A 209 -12.67 -1.73 -2.72
N GLY A 210 -12.75 -1.50 -1.40
CA GLY A 210 -12.05 -2.31 -0.42
C GLY A 210 -12.87 -2.46 0.86
N TYR A 211 -13.13 -3.70 1.26
CA TYR A 211 -13.90 -4.05 2.44
C TYR A 211 -13.12 -5.01 3.30
N PHE A 212 -13.06 -4.75 4.60
CA PHE A 212 -12.25 -5.54 5.51
C PHE A 212 -12.83 -5.63 6.91
N THR A 213 -12.36 -6.61 7.67
CA THR A 213 -12.68 -6.80 9.07
C THR A 213 -11.42 -7.07 9.88
N LEU A 214 -11.46 -6.74 11.17
CA LEU A 214 -10.37 -6.93 12.12
C LEU A 214 -10.82 -7.86 13.25
N ASP A 215 -9.86 -8.37 14.01
CA ASP A 215 -10.16 -9.05 15.26
C ASP A 215 -10.53 -8.09 16.38
N SER A 216 -9.88 -6.93 16.46
CA SER A 216 -10.20 -5.85 17.40
C SER A 216 -9.83 -4.48 16.85
N PHE A 217 -10.30 -3.42 17.52
CA PHE A 217 -9.90 -2.03 17.20
C PHE A 217 -8.60 -1.59 17.88
N ASP A 218 -7.99 -2.43 18.72
CA ASP A 218 -6.91 -2.00 19.62
C ASP A 218 -5.69 -1.46 18.89
N ALA A 219 -5.27 -2.11 17.80
CA ALA A 219 -4.15 -1.66 17.00
C ALA A 219 -4.45 -0.32 16.30
N LEU A 220 -5.65 -0.17 15.71
CA LEU A 220 -6.08 1.10 15.10
C LEU A 220 -6.13 2.25 16.12
N ALA A 221 -6.60 1.97 17.34
CA ALA A 221 -6.67 2.96 18.40
C ALA A 221 -5.27 3.40 18.85
N ARG A 222 -4.35 2.45 19.06
CA ARG A 222 -2.96 2.76 19.41
C ARG A 222 -2.26 3.55 18.32
N GLY A 223 -2.45 3.14 17.06
CA GLY A 223 -1.86 3.79 15.90
C GLY A 223 -2.49 5.13 15.51
N GLY A 224 -3.61 5.53 16.12
CA GLY A 224 -4.31 6.78 15.80
C GLY A 224 -5.01 6.80 14.44
N ARG A 225 -5.22 5.65 13.78
CA ARG A 225 -5.93 5.50 12.50
C ARG A 225 -7.34 4.95 12.66
N ILE A 226 -7.84 4.92 13.88
CA ILE A 226 -9.20 4.48 14.19
C ILE A 226 -10.23 5.46 13.60
N PRO A 227 -11.26 4.99 12.88
CA PRO A 227 -12.34 5.86 12.43
C PRO A 227 -13.07 6.49 13.63
N PRO A 228 -13.45 7.77 13.56
CA PRO A 228 -14.13 8.46 14.68
C PRO A 228 -15.38 7.70 15.17
N ALA A 229 -16.17 7.14 14.26
CA ALA A 229 -17.36 6.34 14.59
C ALA A 229 -17.02 5.03 15.33
N ALA A 230 -15.83 4.49 15.15
CA ALA A 230 -15.38 3.25 15.77
C ALA A 230 -14.90 3.46 17.22
N ALA A 231 -14.46 4.66 17.59
CA ALA A 231 -13.99 4.99 18.94
C ALA A 231 -15.07 4.75 20.02
N THR A 232 -16.35 4.78 19.64
CA THR A 232 -17.49 4.55 20.54
C THR A 232 -17.90 3.09 20.70
N VAL A 233 -17.37 2.19 19.83
CA VAL A 233 -17.77 0.77 19.78
C VAL A 233 -16.90 -0.10 20.69
N GLY A 234 -15.80 0.43 21.22
CA GLY A 234 -14.73 -0.30 21.89
C GLY A 234 -15.13 -1.22 23.03
N GLY A 235 -14.41 -2.35 23.16
CA GLY A 235 -14.42 -3.21 24.36
C GLY A 235 -15.56 -4.22 24.49
N LYS A 236 -16.46 -4.37 23.52
CA LYS A 236 -17.51 -5.39 23.56
C LYS A 236 -17.00 -6.71 23.02
N LEU A 237 -17.18 -7.76 23.80
CA LEU A 237 -16.77 -9.13 23.46
C LEU A 237 -17.36 -9.58 22.12
N ASP A 238 -16.51 -10.11 21.23
CA ASP A 238 -16.84 -10.71 19.92
C ASP A 238 -17.49 -9.75 18.91
N ILE A 239 -17.32 -8.43 19.06
CA ILE A 239 -17.72 -7.47 18.05
C ILE A 239 -16.59 -7.34 17.01
N LYS A 240 -16.95 -7.59 15.74
CA LYS A 240 -16.06 -7.47 14.59
C LYS A 240 -16.47 -6.25 13.75
N PRO A 241 -15.56 -5.33 13.42
CA PRO A 241 -15.87 -4.19 12.57
C PRO A 241 -16.08 -4.59 11.11
N GLU A 242 -16.95 -3.89 10.44
CA GLU A 242 -17.06 -3.82 8.99
C GLU A 242 -16.49 -2.48 8.54
N LEU A 243 -15.35 -2.52 7.89
CA LEU A 243 -14.54 -1.34 7.55
C LEU A 243 -14.35 -1.21 6.04
N SER A 244 -14.16 0.03 5.63
CA SER A 244 -13.76 0.44 4.28
C SER A 244 -12.89 1.68 4.39
N TYR A 245 -12.64 2.37 3.29
CA TYR A 245 -12.02 3.70 3.27
C TYR A 245 -12.91 4.67 2.48
N ASP A 246 -12.91 5.92 2.92
CA ASP A 246 -13.73 6.97 2.33
C ASP A 246 -13.07 7.61 1.10
N LEU A 247 -13.70 8.66 0.57
CA LEU A 247 -13.20 9.38 -0.61
C LEU A 247 -11.95 10.22 -0.35
N SER A 248 -11.51 10.35 0.90
CA SER A 248 -10.22 10.94 1.27
C SER A 248 -9.14 9.89 1.49
N GLY A 249 -9.48 8.61 1.35
CA GLY A 249 -8.59 7.49 1.62
C GLY A 249 -8.38 7.19 3.11
N ALA A 250 -9.15 7.83 4.01
CA ALA A 250 -9.16 7.52 5.43
C ALA A 250 -10.07 6.34 5.74
N LEU A 251 -9.78 5.59 6.82
CA LEU A 251 -10.62 4.46 7.22
C LEU A 251 -12.00 4.94 7.68
N THR A 252 -13.02 4.19 7.30
CA THR A 252 -14.41 4.44 7.71
C THR A 252 -15.07 3.18 8.24
N LEU A 253 -15.89 3.34 9.28
CA LEU A 253 -16.72 2.28 9.84
C LEU A 253 -18.04 2.21 9.08
N ARG A 254 -18.32 1.09 8.45
CA ARG A 254 -19.59 0.82 7.76
C ARG A 254 -20.61 0.19 8.69
N GLY A 255 -20.15 -0.70 9.58
CA GLY A 255 -20.98 -1.42 10.51
C GLY A 255 -20.19 -2.24 11.50
N VAL A 256 -20.91 -3.01 12.27
CA VAL A 256 -20.33 -3.99 13.20
C VAL A 256 -21.13 -5.29 13.18
N CYS A 257 -20.42 -6.40 13.20
CA CYS A 257 -21.02 -7.74 13.31
C CYS A 257 -20.67 -8.37 14.65
N ARG A 258 -21.53 -9.30 15.10
CA ARG A 258 -21.15 -10.23 16.15
C ARG A 258 -20.66 -11.55 15.55
N GLY A 259 -19.40 -11.85 15.81
CA GLY A 259 -18.73 -13.07 15.36
C GLY A 259 -18.10 -12.99 13.98
N ARG A 260 -16.95 -13.63 13.85
CA ARG A 260 -16.07 -13.62 12.67
C ARG A 260 -16.78 -14.04 11.36
N LYS A 261 -17.59 -15.11 11.41
CA LYS A 261 -18.30 -15.62 10.22
C LYS A 261 -19.27 -14.60 9.62
N LYS A 262 -19.90 -13.77 10.48
CA LYS A 262 -20.82 -12.74 9.99
C LYS A 262 -20.05 -11.61 9.32
N ALA A 263 -18.93 -11.18 9.90
CA ALA A 263 -18.07 -10.15 9.31
C ALA A 263 -17.51 -10.57 7.93
N LEU A 264 -17.06 -11.81 7.78
CA LEU A 264 -16.61 -12.32 6.48
C LEU A 264 -17.76 -12.38 5.45
N ARG A 265 -18.99 -12.71 5.87
CA ARG A 265 -20.17 -12.69 4.98
C ARG A 265 -20.57 -11.28 4.59
N ALA A 266 -20.35 -10.28 5.45
CA ALA A 266 -20.59 -8.89 5.12
C ALA A 266 -19.65 -8.42 3.99
N ILE A 267 -18.38 -8.80 4.01
CA ILE A 267 -17.44 -8.55 2.92
C ILE A 267 -17.96 -9.14 1.58
N ILE A 268 -18.50 -10.38 1.61
CA ILE A 268 -19.09 -10.98 0.40
C ILE A 268 -20.34 -10.21 -0.05
N ALA A 269 -21.16 -9.73 0.86
CA ALA A 269 -22.36 -8.95 0.50
C ALA A 269 -21.95 -7.62 -0.17
N ASP A 270 -20.98 -6.91 0.41
CA ASP A 270 -20.42 -5.68 -0.18
C ASP A 270 -19.78 -5.94 -1.55
N PHE A 271 -19.06 -7.06 -1.70
CA PHE A 271 -18.52 -7.48 -3.00
C PHE A 271 -19.62 -7.65 -4.04
N LYS A 272 -20.67 -8.41 -3.72
CA LYS A 272 -21.81 -8.68 -4.63
C LYS A 272 -22.52 -7.41 -5.05
N GLU A 273 -22.67 -6.45 -4.15
CA GLU A 273 -23.34 -5.19 -4.40
C GLU A 273 -22.53 -4.27 -5.32
N ASN A 274 -21.21 -4.26 -5.16
CA ASN A 274 -20.36 -3.23 -5.75
C ASN A 274 -19.47 -3.71 -6.90
N TYR A 275 -19.29 -5.02 -7.07
CA TYR A 275 -18.44 -5.58 -8.13
C TYR A 275 -19.09 -5.40 -9.52
N ILE A 276 -18.33 -4.85 -10.46
CA ILE A 276 -18.80 -4.59 -11.84
C ILE A 276 -18.27 -5.59 -12.87
N GLY A 277 -17.32 -6.45 -12.49
CA GLY A 277 -16.66 -7.38 -13.40
C GLY A 277 -17.58 -8.48 -13.95
N ALA A 278 -18.66 -8.83 -13.24
CA ALA A 278 -19.65 -9.81 -13.69
C ALA A 278 -20.37 -9.39 -14.99
N SER A 279 -20.33 -8.12 -15.36
CA SER A 279 -20.88 -7.61 -16.64
C SER A 279 -19.98 -7.91 -17.86
N GLY A 280 -18.82 -8.54 -17.66
CA GLY A 280 -17.88 -8.91 -18.72
C GLY A 280 -16.93 -7.79 -19.18
N VAL A 281 -17.05 -6.58 -18.62
CA VAL A 281 -16.25 -5.42 -19.06
C VAL A 281 -14.86 -5.41 -18.43
N VAL A 282 -14.69 -5.97 -17.22
CA VAL A 282 -13.42 -5.96 -16.46
C VAL A 282 -12.96 -7.35 -16.02
N THR A 283 -13.26 -8.37 -16.78
CA THR A 283 -12.96 -9.78 -16.46
C THR A 283 -11.44 -10.10 -16.39
N HIS A 284 -10.59 -9.20 -16.89
CA HIS A 284 -9.14 -9.34 -16.83
C HIS A 284 -8.51 -8.71 -15.58
N MET A 285 -9.28 -7.90 -14.84
CA MET A 285 -8.78 -7.23 -13.65
C MET A 285 -8.82 -8.17 -12.45
N PRO A 286 -7.71 -8.35 -11.73
CA PRO A 286 -7.67 -9.26 -10.60
C PRO A 286 -8.50 -8.74 -9.42
N ILE A 287 -8.89 -9.66 -8.54
CA ILE A 287 -9.42 -9.38 -7.21
C ILE A 287 -8.29 -9.56 -6.22
N GLY A 288 -8.08 -8.57 -5.34
CA GLY A 288 -7.10 -8.65 -4.25
C GLY A 288 -7.74 -9.21 -2.98
N ILE A 289 -7.08 -10.18 -2.36
CA ILE A 289 -7.39 -10.63 -1.01
C ILE A 289 -6.12 -10.50 -0.19
N VAL A 290 -6.20 -9.77 0.91
CA VAL A 290 -5.07 -9.59 1.81
C VAL A 290 -5.44 -9.94 3.24
N ASP A 291 -4.46 -10.41 3.99
CA ASP A 291 -4.67 -10.75 5.40
C ASP A 291 -3.43 -10.48 6.26
N THR A 292 -3.64 -10.43 7.57
CA THR A 292 -2.61 -10.32 8.59
C THR A 292 -2.51 -11.63 9.38
N ASP A 293 -1.90 -12.63 8.78
CA ASP A 293 -1.75 -14.00 9.32
C ASP A 293 -3.10 -14.65 9.66
N ALA A 294 -4.09 -14.46 8.77
CA ALA A 294 -5.44 -15.00 8.82
C ALA A 294 -5.77 -15.85 7.56
N GLY A 295 -4.80 -16.55 7.01
CA GLY A 295 -4.86 -17.23 5.73
C GLY A 295 -5.99 -18.26 5.58
N LYS A 296 -6.58 -18.81 6.68
CA LYS A 296 -7.78 -19.66 6.60
C LYS A 296 -9.00 -18.87 6.17
N ASP A 297 -9.17 -17.67 6.72
CA ASP A 297 -10.29 -16.79 6.41
C ASP A 297 -10.13 -16.19 5.01
N ALA A 298 -8.90 -15.81 4.63
CA ALA A 298 -8.60 -15.33 3.30
C ALA A 298 -8.91 -16.38 2.22
N ARG A 299 -8.52 -17.64 2.41
CA ARG A 299 -8.88 -18.75 1.51
C ARG A 299 -10.38 -18.98 1.44
N TRP A 300 -11.04 -18.96 2.60
CA TRP A 300 -12.51 -19.09 2.63
C TRP A 300 -13.18 -17.97 1.82
N LEU A 301 -12.70 -16.72 1.97
CA LEU A 301 -13.21 -15.56 1.25
C LEU A 301 -13.03 -15.74 -0.27
N ALA A 302 -11.83 -16.14 -0.72
CA ALA A 302 -11.53 -16.45 -2.11
C ALA A 302 -12.48 -17.52 -2.68
N ASP A 303 -12.71 -18.60 -1.92
CA ASP A 303 -13.60 -19.69 -2.32
C ASP A 303 -15.07 -19.25 -2.45
N GLN A 304 -15.53 -18.30 -1.64
CA GLN A 304 -16.87 -17.74 -1.78
C GLN A 304 -16.96 -16.84 -3.01
N ILE A 305 -15.98 -15.98 -3.24
CA ILE A 305 -15.94 -15.08 -4.41
C ILE A 305 -15.95 -15.87 -5.72
N ARG A 306 -15.19 -16.98 -5.81
CA ARG A 306 -15.19 -17.86 -7.00
C ARG A 306 -16.53 -18.50 -7.32
N LYS A 307 -17.46 -18.57 -6.34
CA LYS A 307 -18.82 -19.08 -6.54
C LYS A 307 -19.78 -18.05 -7.09
N GLU A 308 -19.42 -16.77 -7.05
CA GLU A 308 -20.27 -15.71 -7.58
C GLU A 308 -20.28 -15.74 -9.11
N PRO A 309 -21.39 -15.35 -9.74
CA PRO A 309 -21.51 -15.36 -11.19
C PRO A 309 -20.40 -14.54 -11.86
N GLY A 310 -19.72 -15.14 -12.85
CA GLY A 310 -18.66 -14.50 -13.61
C GLY A 310 -17.30 -14.44 -12.89
N CYS A 311 -17.19 -14.94 -11.64
CA CYS A 311 -15.94 -14.80 -10.85
C CYS A 311 -15.06 -16.07 -10.82
N ARG A 312 -15.52 -17.19 -11.42
CA ARG A 312 -14.83 -18.48 -11.35
C ARG A 312 -13.38 -18.43 -11.81
N ASP A 313 -13.15 -17.77 -12.94
CA ASP A 313 -11.86 -17.76 -13.63
C ASP A 313 -11.11 -16.42 -13.50
N ILE A 314 -11.63 -15.49 -12.67
CA ILE A 314 -10.95 -14.22 -12.42
C ILE A 314 -9.72 -14.47 -11.55
N PRO A 315 -8.55 -13.90 -11.91
CA PRO A 315 -7.36 -13.98 -11.09
C PRO A 315 -7.62 -13.40 -9.70
N ILE A 316 -7.26 -14.14 -8.66
CA ILE A 316 -7.26 -13.65 -7.29
C ILE A 316 -5.82 -13.56 -6.83
N ILE A 317 -5.36 -12.35 -6.54
CA ILE A 317 -4.06 -12.09 -5.93
C ILE A 317 -4.24 -12.20 -4.42
N HIS A 318 -3.45 -13.05 -3.78
CA HIS A 318 -3.43 -13.18 -2.34
C HIS A 318 -2.09 -12.67 -1.83
N SER A 319 -2.12 -11.57 -1.07
CA SER A 319 -0.95 -10.95 -0.47
C SER A 319 -1.09 -10.89 1.05
N THR A 320 0.03 -10.79 1.75
CA THR A 320 0.04 -10.51 3.18
C THR A 320 0.26 -9.03 3.40
N VAL A 321 -0.56 -8.44 4.27
CA VAL A 321 -0.44 -7.02 4.64
C VAL A 321 0.92 -6.72 5.24
N SER A 322 1.57 -5.68 4.73
CA SER A 322 2.91 -5.23 5.12
C SER A 322 3.04 -4.90 6.60
N PRO A 323 4.27 -4.91 7.16
CA PRO A 323 4.51 -4.56 8.55
C PRO A 323 3.97 -3.17 8.91
N VAL A 324 4.09 -2.22 7.99
CA VAL A 324 3.67 -0.82 8.22
C VAL A 324 2.16 -0.71 8.42
N ILE A 325 1.37 -1.29 7.53
CA ILE A 325 -0.09 -1.33 7.71
C ILE A 325 -0.47 -2.28 8.84
N GLY A 326 0.22 -3.43 8.94
CA GLY A 326 0.03 -4.44 9.97
C GLY A 326 0.14 -3.90 11.40
N ALA A 327 1.10 -2.99 11.66
CA ALA A 327 1.25 -2.31 12.95
C ALA A 327 -0.03 -1.58 13.39
N HIS A 328 -0.83 -1.09 12.43
CA HIS A 328 -2.06 -0.34 12.71
C HIS A 328 -3.32 -1.21 12.72
N VAL A 329 -3.39 -2.25 11.88
CA VAL A 329 -4.60 -3.10 11.82
C VAL A 329 -4.52 -4.31 12.74
N GLY A 330 -3.32 -4.72 13.14
CA GLY A 330 -3.08 -5.88 13.99
C GLY A 330 -3.27 -7.22 13.28
N PRO A 331 -2.93 -8.34 13.95
CA PRO A 331 -3.16 -9.67 13.42
C PRO A 331 -4.66 -10.00 13.31
N GLY A 332 -5.01 -10.86 12.33
CA GLY A 332 -6.38 -11.33 12.11
C GLY A 332 -7.23 -10.45 11.17
N MET A 333 -6.67 -9.43 10.54
CA MET A 333 -7.36 -8.68 9.49
C MET A 333 -7.53 -9.54 8.24
N VAL A 334 -8.65 -9.38 7.53
CA VAL A 334 -8.88 -9.90 6.18
C VAL A 334 -9.63 -8.86 5.36
N ALA A 335 -9.17 -8.62 4.13
CA ALA A 335 -9.80 -7.72 3.19
C ALA A 335 -10.08 -8.37 1.83
N CYS A 336 -11.08 -7.84 1.14
CA CYS A 336 -11.33 -8.04 -0.28
C CYS A 336 -11.31 -6.70 -1.00
N VAL A 337 -10.55 -6.61 -2.08
CA VAL A 337 -10.37 -5.40 -2.87
C VAL A 337 -10.63 -5.72 -4.33
N PHE A 338 -11.32 -4.85 -5.05
CA PHE A 338 -11.72 -5.11 -6.44
C PHE A 338 -12.08 -3.81 -7.18
N TRP A 339 -12.05 -3.87 -8.50
CA TRP A 339 -12.62 -2.83 -9.35
C TRP A 339 -14.15 -2.91 -9.31
N GLY A 340 -14.78 -1.82 -8.92
CA GLY A 340 -16.21 -1.76 -8.64
C GLY A 340 -16.86 -0.47 -9.11
N LYS A 341 -18.05 -0.22 -8.61
CA LYS A 341 -18.80 1.02 -8.86
C LYS A 341 -18.00 2.24 -8.41
N ASP A 342 -18.29 3.37 -9.01
CA ASP A 342 -17.72 4.65 -8.59
C ASP A 342 -18.14 4.97 -7.14
N ARG A 343 -17.16 5.03 -6.23
CA ARG A 343 -17.41 5.34 -4.80
C ARG A 343 -18.05 6.72 -4.58
N ARG A 344 -18.01 7.59 -5.58
CA ARG A 344 -18.65 8.92 -5.53
C ARG A 344 -20.17 8.85 -5.77
N GLU A 345 -20.70 7.73 -6.26
CA GLU A 345 -22.15 7.57 -6.45
C GLU A 345 -22.91 7.54 -5.12
N ASP A 346 -22.27 7.16 -4.03
CA ASP A 346 -22.84 7.19 -2.68
C ASP A 346 -22.99 8.62 -2.12
N LEU A 347 -22.41 9.63 -2.77
CA LEU A 347 -22.55 11.02 -2.38
C LEU A 347 -23.94 11.57 -2.70
N SER A 348 -24.46 12.39 -1.80
CA SER A 348 -25.64 13.20 -2.10
C SER A 348 -25.40 14.08 -3.33
N PHE A 349 -26.47 14.45 -4.03
CA PHE A 349 -26.40 15.33 -5.20
C PHE A 349 -25.64 16.65 -4.90
N THR A 350 -25.88 17.23 -3.73
CA THR A 350 -25.23 18.47 -3.28
C THR A 350 -23.74 18.27 -2.98
N ASP A 351 -23.34 17.12 -2.43
CA ASP A 351 -21.94 16.82 -2.17
C ASP A 351 -21.14 16.58 -3.47
N ARG A 352 -21.77 15.97 -4.48
CA ARG A 352 -21.18 15.85 -5.83
C ARG A 352 -20.91 17.22 -6.45
N ILE A 353 -21.85 18.17 -6.31
CA ILE A 353 -21.67 19.55 -6.78
C ILE A 353 -20.54 20.24 -6.02
N ALA A 354 -20.54 20.15 -4.70
CA ALA A 354 -19.51 20.78 -3.86
C ALA A 354 -18.10 20.28 -4.21
N ARG A 355 -17.95 18.98 -4.49
CA ARG A 355 -16.69 18.38 -4.90
C ARG A 355 -16.23 18.87 -6.26
N LYS A 356 -17.12 18.91 -7.25
CA LYS A 356 -16.82 19.41 -8.60
C LYS A 356 -16.38 20.90 -8.60
N VAL A 357 -16.84 21.67 -7.62
CA VAL A 357 -16.41 23.06 -7.44
C VAL A 357 -15.03 23.16 -6.80
N ARG A 358 -14.70 22.26 -5.88
CA ARG A 358 -13.37 22.22 -5.19
C ARG A 358 -12.25 21.66 -6.06
N SER A 359 -12.57 20.90 -7.10
CA SER A 359 -11.60 20.28 -8.01
C SER A 359 -11.21 21.19 -9.20
N LYS A 360 -11.74 22.40 -9.28
CA LYS A 360 -11.35 23.46 -10.21
C LYS A 360 -10.45 24.47 -9.51
#